data_d7b7345145eb71fc89898567680d9da8
#
_entry.id   d7b7345145eb71fc89898567680d9da8
#
_cell.length_a   1.000
_cell.length_b   1.000
_cell.length_c   1.000
_cell.angle_alpha   90.00
_cell.angle_beta   90.00
_cell.angle_gamma   90.00
#
_symmetry.space_group_name_H-M   'P 1'
#
loop_
_entity.id
_entity.type
_entity.pdbx_description
1 polymer ?
#
loop_
_entity_poly.entity_id
_entity_poly.type
_entity_poly.pdbx_seq_one_letter_code
_entity_poly.pdbx_strand_id
1 'polypeptide(L)'
;ISNNEIRRQRAKGKIENLVNLISQNDLPGTIGIGHTRWATHGIPSEDNAHPHHVGSVVGVHNGIIENFREIKEELINKGYKFNSDTDTEVIIQLCSYYTNKGYNNKDAFFKTIGRLEGAFALCFMFKDDEEKLYVTRRSAPLVIGYGKKDVFVGSDLSLIHI
;
A
#
# COMPACT_ATOMS: atom_id res chain seq x y z
N ILE A 1 5.47 6.43 8.83
CA ILE A 1 4.78 7.66 9.27
C ILE A 1 5.47 8.19 10.51
N SER A 2 5.56 9.49 10.65
CA SER A 2 6.09 10.19 11.83
C SER A 2 5.48 11.60 11.91
N ASN A 3 4.99 11.99 13.09
CA ASN A 3 4.38 13.30 13.33
C ASN A 3 3.25 13.65 12.35
N ASN A 4 2.35 12.73 12.09
CA ASN A 4 1.27 12.85 11.12
C ASN A 4 1.77 13.16 9.68
N GLU A 5 2.99 12.78 9.35
CA GLU A 5 3.55 12.95 8.01
C GLU A 5 3.88 11.59 7.39
N ILE A 6 3.41 11.37 6.16
CA ILE A 6 3.80 10.23 5.35
C ILE A 6 5.02 10.62 4.52
N ARG A 7 6.16 10.02 4.79
CA ARG A 7 7.34 10.13 3.94
C ARG A 7 7.48 8.89 3.09
N ARG A 8 7.79 9.07 1.82
CA ARG A 8 7.86 7.99 0.84
C ARG A 8 9.08 8.17 -0.04
N GLN A 9 9.85 7.09 -0.22
CA GLN A 9 10.93 7.00 -1.18
C GLN A 9 10.67 5.83 -2.14
N ARG A 10 10.95 6.03 -3.41
CA ARG A 10 10.84 5.02 -4.47
C ARG A 10 12.04 5.13 -5.39
N ALA A 11 12.50 4.01 -5.90
CA ALA A 11 13.58 3.97 -6.88
C ALA A 11 13.31 2.86 -7.90
N LYS A 12 13.62 3.12 -9.15
CA LYS A 12 13.62 2.12 -10.20
C LYS A 12 14.94 1.32 -10.17
N GLY A 13 14.85 0.02 -10.45
CA GLY A 13 16.01 -0.85 -10.62
C GLY A 13 16.35 -1.65 -9.37
N LYS A 14 17.62 -1.79 -9.07
CA LYS A 14 18.11 -2.60 -7.95
C LYS A 14 17.78 -1.95 -6.60
N ILE A 15 17.68 -2.78 -5.56
CA ILE A 15 17.41 -2.32 -4.19
C ILE A 15 18.47 -1.34 -3.67
N GLU A 16 19.72 -1.47 -4.14
CA GLU A 16 20.80 -0.53 -3.79
C GLU A 16 20.48 0.92 -4.16
N ASN A 17 19.72 1.14 -5.24
CA ASN A 17 19.28 2.49 -5.62
C ASN A 17 18.36 3.09 -4.54
N LEU A 18 17.45 2.28 -3.99
CA LEU A 18 16.58 2.72 -2.89
C LEU A 18 17.38 2.93 -1.59
N VAL A 19 18.32 2.04 -1.29
CA VAL A 19 19.20 2.18 -0.10
C VAL A 19 19.99 3.48 -0.17
N ASN A 20 20.60 3.81 -1.32
CA ASN A 20 21.33 5.07 -1.54
C ASN A 20 20.41 6.29 -1.39
N LEU A 21 19.18 6.21 -1.88
CA LEU A 21 18.21 7.30 -1.76
C LEU A 21 17.80 7.54 -0.30
N ILE A 22 17.55 6.46 0.45
CA ILE A 22 17.18 6.54 1.87
C ILE A 22 18.34 7.05 2.71
N SER A 23 19.60 6.67 2.41
CA SER A 23 20.76 7.17 3.14
C SER A 23 20.98 8.68 3.02
N GLN A 24 20.45 9.28 1.95
CA GLN A 24 20.50 10.74 1.72
C GLN A 24 19.24 11.46 2.25
N ASN A 25 18.14 10.75 2.40
CA ASN A 25 16.83 11.30 2.78
C ASN A 25 16.21 10.39 3.85
N ASP A 26 16.48 10.69 5.10
CA ASP A 26 16.03 9.89 6.24
C ASP A 26 14.51 9.68 6.24
N LEU A 27 14.09 8.46 6.58
CA LEU A 27 12.69 8.05 6.74
C LEU A 27 12.39 7.75 8.22
N PRO A 28 12.34 8.75 9.08
CA PRO A 28 12.04 8.54 10.48
C PRO A 28 10.62 8.03 10.67
N GLY A 29 10.43 7.19 11.68
CA GLY A 29 9.12 6.68 12.06
C GLY A 29 9.21 5.35 12.80
N THR A 30 8.12 5.01 13.48
CA THR A 30 7.97 3.76 14.22
C THR A 30 7.13 2.74 13.47
N ILE A 31 6.45 3.17 12.39
CA ILE A 31 5.65 2.33 11.52
C ILE A 31 6.03 2.57 10.06
N GLY A 32 6.16 1.51 9.29
CA GLY A 32 6.55 1.60 7.88
C GLY A 32 6.08 0.42 7.06
N ILE A 33 5.94 0.63 5.76
CA ILE A 33 5.69 -0.42 4.77
C ILE A 33 6.70 -0.31 3.64
N GLY A 34 7.09 -1.45 3.09
CA GLY A 34 8.02 -1.54 1.97
C GLY A 34 7.61 -2.61 0.98
N HIS A 35 8.07 -2.47 -0.28
CA HIS A 35 7.75 -3.41 -1.34
C HIS A 35 8.82 -3.39 -2.43
N THR A 36 9.24 -4.56 -2.89
CA THR A 36 10.25 -4.71 -3.96
C THR A 36 9.66 -4.79 -5.36
N ARG A 37 8.36 -4.78 -5.47
CA ARG A 37 7.54 -4.87 -6.69
C ARG A 37 7.93 -6.00 -7.65
N TRP A 38 6.99 -6.93 -7.85
CA TRP A 38 7.00 -7.83 -9.00
C TRP A 38 5.98 -7.29 -10.02
N ALA A 39 6.44 -6.79 -11.16
CA ALA A 39 5.58 -6.06 -12.12
C ALA A 39 4.56 -7.00 -12.76
N THR A 40 3.29 -6.83 -12.41
CA THR A 40 2.13 -7.49 -13.04
C THR A 40 1.37 -6.55 -13.98
N HIS A 41 1.20 -5.28 -13.56
CA HIS A 41 0.56 -4.21 -14.34
C HIS A 41 1.45 -2.98 -14.39
N GLY A 42 1.57 -2.37 -15.59
CA GLY A 42 2.42 -1.21 -15.85
C GLY A 42 3.92 -1.53 -15.91
N ILE A 43 4.64 -0.77 -16.72
CA ILE A 43 6.10 -0.90 -16.87
C ILE A 43 6.83 -0.54 -15.57
N PRO A 44 8.06 -1.04 -15.33
CA PRO A 44 8.89 -0.58 -14.23
C PRO A 44 9.19 0.92 -14.34
N SER A 45 8.55 1.71 -13.48
CA SER A 45 8.74 3.17 -13.36
C SER A 45 8.56 3.57 -11.89
N GLU A 46 8.95 4.78 -11.52
CA GLU A 46 8.71 5.29 -10.18
C GLU A 46 7.22 5.48 -9.89
N ASP A 47 6.43 5.92 -10.88
CA ASP A 47 4.98 6.10 -10.71
C ASP A 47 4.25 4.79 -10.46
N ASN A 48 4.72 3.71 -11.09
CA ASN A 48 4.18 2.37 -10.89
C ASN A 48 4.81 1.64 -9.69
N ALA A 49 5.82 2.22 -9.01
CA ALA A 49 6.45 1.60 -7.84
C ALA A 49 5.60 1.79 -6.58
N HIS A 50 5.57 0.74 -5.75
CA HIS A 50 4.97 0.80 -4.42
C HIS A 50 5.87 1.57 -3.42
N PRO A 51 5.32 2.08 -2.33
CA PRO A 51 3.89 2.14 -1.99
C PRO A 51 3.15 3.22 -2.80
N HIS A 52 1.86 2.99 -3.06
CA HIS A 52 0.98 4.04 -3.56
C HIS A 52 0.41 4.86 -2.41
N HIS A 53 0.25 6.18 -2.63
CA HIS A 53 -0.18 7.12 -1.60
C HIS A 53 -1.19 8.10 -2.21
N VAL A 54 -2.38 8.18 -1.59
CA VAL A 54 -3.45 9.09 -1.98
C VAL A 54 -4.11 9.66 -0.73
N GLY A 55 -4.09 10.97 -0.58
CA GLY A 55 -4.69 11.64 0.59
C GLY A 55 -4.04 11.19 1.90
N SER A 56 -4.83 10.63 2.80
CA SER A 56 -4.35 10.06 4.07
C SER A 56 -3.96 8.58 3.98
N VAL A 57 -4.15 7.92 2.84
CA VAL A 57 -4.01 6.48 2.68
C VAL A 57 -2.73 6.14 1.93
N VAL A 58 -1.94 5.23 2.47
CA VAL A 58 -0.78 4.66 1.80
C VAL A 58 -0.82 3.13 1.91
N GLY A 59 -0.43 2.44 0.85
CA GLY A 59 -0.48 0.98 0.89
C GLY A 59 0.36 0.27 -0.16
N VAL A 60 0.56 -1.01 0.11
CA VAL A 60 1.22 -1.98 -0.78
C VAL A 60 0.29 -3.15 -1.04
N HIS A 61 0.50 -3.81 -2.17
CA HIS A 61 -0.32 -4.90 -2.66
C HIS A 61 0.55 -5.97 -3.33
N ASN A 62 0.28 -7.21 -2.99
CA ASN A 62 0.73 -8.39 -3.73
C ASN A 62 -0.50 -9.09 -4.32
N GLY A 63 -0.41 -9.50 -5.56
CA GLY A 63 -1.48 -10.20 -6.25
C GLY A 63 -2.08 -9.44 -7.44
N ILE A 64 -3.32 -9.75 -7.77
CA ILE A 64 -4.04 -9.15 -8.89
C ILE A 64 -5.48 -8.85 -8.46
N ILE A 65 -5.92 -7.63 -8.72
CA ILE A 65 -7.32 -7.23 -8.56
C ILE A 65 -8.02 -7.34 -9.92
N GLU A 66 -8.86 -8.33 -10.06
CA GLU A 66 -9.48 -8.69 -11.35
C GLU A 66 -10.44 -7.61 -11.84
N ASN A 67 -11.21 -7.01 -10.93
CA ASN A 67 -12.20 -5.97 -11.24
C ASN A 67 -11.65 -4.53 -11.13
N PHE A 68 -10.32 -4.33 -11.18
CA PHE A 68 -9.73 -3.00 -11.01
C PHE A 68 -10.17 -1.98 -12.06
N ARG A 69 -10.45 -2.43 -13.31
CA ARG A 69 -10.86 -1.55 -14.41
C ARG A 69 -12.21 -0.92 -14.14
N GLU A 70 -13.18 -1.71 -13.68
CA GLU A 70 -14.54 -1.24 -13.34
C GLU A 70 -14.49 -0.23 -12.19
N ILE A 71 -13.69 -0.53 -11.16
CA ILE A 71 -13.49 0.39 -10.03
C ILE A 71 -12.81 1.68 -10.49
N LYS A 72 -11.81 1.57 -11.37
CA LYS A 72 -11.09 2.74 -11.92
C LYS A 72 -12.04 3.65 -12.70
N GLU A 73 -12.86 3.08 -13.60
CA GLU A 73 -13.85 3.84 -14.37
C GLU A 73 -14.88 4.53 -13.47
N GLU A 74 -15.38 3.83 -12.45
CA GLU A 74 -16.28 4.43 -11.47
C GLU A 74 -15.65 5.63 -10.76
N LEU A 75 -14.38 5.52 -10.35
CA LEU A 75 -13.67 6.59 -9.66
C LEU A 75 -13.35 7.77 -10.60
N ILE A 76 -13.00 7.50 -11.85
CA ILE A 76 -12.80 8.54 -12.88
C ILE A 76 -14.11 9.33 -13.08
N ASN A 77 -15.25 8.65 -13.19
CA ASN A 77 -16.57 9.30 -13.31
C ASN A 77 -16.94 10.15 -12.07
N LYS A 78 -16.31 9.89 -10.93
CA LYS A 78 -16.42 10.69 -9.70
C LYS A 78 -15.36 11.80 -9.59
N GLY A 79 -14.53 11.99 -10.63
CA GLY A 79 -13.52 13.05 -10.69
C GLY A 79 -12.15 12.67 -10.12
N TYR A 80 -11.91 11.42 -9.79
CA TYR A 80 -10.60 10.96 -9.31
C TYR A 80 -9.62 10.80 -10.46
N LYS A 81 -8.35 11.19 -10.22
CA LYS A 81 -7.27 11.10 -11.21
C LYS A 81 -6.29 10.00 -10.82
N PHE A 82 -5.71 9.34 -11.81
CA PHE A 82 -4.73 8.28 -11.64
C PHE A 82 -3.40 8.68 -12.26
N ASN A 83 -2.30 8.38 -11.57
CA ASN A 83 -0.94 8.69 -12.00
C ASN A 83 -0.17 7.44 -12.43
N SER A 84 -0.70 6.25 -12.15
CA SER A 84 -0.07 4.97 -12.48
C SER A 84 -0.99 4.05 -13.27
N ASP A 85 -0.38 3.01 -13.86
CA ASP A 85 -1.09 1.96 -14.59
C ASP A 85 -1.45 0.77 -13.68
N THR A 86 -1.15 0.86 -12.38
CA THR A 86 -1.28 -0.27 -11.46
C THR A 86 -2.69 -0.42 -10.91
N ASP A 87 -3.11 -1.65 -10.70
CA ASP A 87 -4.32 -1.99 -9.95
C ASP A 87 -4.21 -1.55 -8.49
N THR A 88 -3.00 -1.48 -7.95
CA THR A 88 -2.75 -1.02 -6.58
C THR A 88 -3.18 0.42 -6.36
N GLU A 89 -2.90 1.35 -7.27
CA GLU A 89 -3.37 2.72 -7.13
C GLU A 89 -4.89 2.78 -7.07
N VAL A 90 -5.58 1.92 -7.82
CA VAL A 90 -7.06 1.85 -7.80
C VAL A 90 -7.57 1.48 -6.42
N ILE A 91 -6.92 0.53 -5.74
CA ILE A 91 -7.29 0.14 -4.37
C ILE A 91 -7.11 1.31 -3.40
N ILE A 92 -5.97 2.00 -3.49
CA ILE A 92 -5.67 3.15 -2.60
C ILE A 92 -6.63 4.31 -2.85
N GLN A 93 -6.93 4.62 -4.13
CA GLN A 93 -7.93 5.62 -4.51
C GLN A 93 -9.33 5.26 -3.98
N LEU A 94 -9.74 3.99 -4.06
CA LEU A 94 -11.03 3.53 -3.53
C LEU A 94 -11.10 3.70 -2.01
N CYS A 95 -10.03 3.38 -1.29
CA CYS A 95 -9.98 3.59 0.15
C CYS A 95 -10.03 5.09 0.50
N SER A 96 -9.28 5.92 -0.22
CA SER A 96 -9.32 7.38 -0.08
C SER A 96 -10.70 7.96 -0.41
N TYR A 97 -11.42 7.40 -1.38
CA TYR A 97 -12.80 7.77 -1.64
C TYR A 97 -13.70 7.54 -0.41
N TYR A 98 -13.55 6.42 0.29
CA TYR A 98 -14.35 6.15 1.48
C TYR A 98 -13.95 7.04 2.66
N THR A 99 -12.67 7.32 2.88
CA THR A 99 -12.26 8.29 3.93
C THR A 99 -12.80 9.70 3.64
N ASN A 100 -12.78 10.13 2.37
CA ASN A 100 -13.36 11.42 1.94
C ASN A 100 -14.90 11.48 2.10
N LYS A 101 -15.56 10.32 2.16
CA LYS A 101 -16.99 10.20 2.48
C LYS A 101 -17.28 10.23 3.99
N GLY A 102 -16.27 10.39 4.83
CA GLY A 102 -16.41 10.47 6.29
C GLY A 102 -16.38 9.13 7.01
N TYR A 103 -16.05 8.02 6.33
CA TYR A 103 -15.80 6.76 7.02
C TYR A 103 -14.48 6.82 7.79
N ASN A 104 -14.45 6.25 8.99
CA ASN A 104 -13.19 6.06 9.71
C ASN A 104 -12.27 5.08 8.97
N ASN A 105 -10.99 5.05 9.34
CA ASN A 105 -9.97 4.26 8.63
C ASN A 105 -10.31 2.78 8.53
N LYS A 106 -10.82 2.19 9.62
CA LYS A 106 -11.22 0.79 9.68
C LYS A 106 -12.38 0.49 8.72
N ASP A 107 -13.43 1.30 8.76
CA ASP A 107 -14.60 1.11 7.91
C ASP A 107 -14.29 1.38 6.44
N ALA A 108 -13.47 2.39 6.14
CA ALA A 108 -12.97 2.67 4.79
C ALA A 108 -12.18 1.47 4.23
N PHE A 109 -11.29 0.89 5.04
CA PHE A 109 -10.54 -0.30 4.68
C PHE A 109 -11.47 -1.49 4.41
N PHE A 110 -12.41 -1.79 5.31
CA PHE A 110 -13.36 -2.91 5.12
C PHE A 110 -14.27 -2.72 3.92
N LYS A 111 -14.76 -1.50 3.67
CA LYS A 111 -15.55 -1.20 2.48
C LYS A 111 -14.73 -1.39 1.20
N THR A 112 -13.46 -1.02 1.23
CA THR A 112 -12.54 -1.23 0.11
C THR A 112 -12.41 -2.72 -0.20
N ILE A 113 -11.98 -3.53 0.76
CA ILE A 113 -11.76 -4.97 0.53
C ILE A 113 -13.04 -5.73 0.16
N GLY A 114 -14.20 -5.27 0.63
CA GLY A 114 -15.51 -5.84 0.27
C GLY A 114 -15.87 -5.67 -1.21
N ARG A 115 -15.18 -4.76 -1.93
CA ARG A 115 -15.39 -4.49 -3.35
C ARG A 115 -14.37 -5.17 -4.27
N LEU A 116 -13.27 -5.67 -3.71
CA LEU A 116 -12.20 -6.26 -4.50
C LEU A 116 -12.49 -7.70 -4.89
N GLU A 117 -12.16 -8.05 -6.12
CA GLU A 117 -12.19 -9.41 -6.65
C GLU A 117 -10.76 -9.84 -7.02
N GLY A 118 -10.47 -11.16 -6.89
CA GLY A 118 -9.16 -11.72 -7.20
C GLY A 118 -8.38 -12.21 -5.98
N ALA A 119 -7.11 -12.53 -6.21
CA ALA A 119 -6.17 -13.01 -5.20
C ALA A 119 -5.21 -11.89 -4.80
N PHE A 120 -5.18 -11.54 -3.51
CA PHE A 120 -4.41 -10.41 -3.03
C PHE A 120 -3.96 -10.53 -1.57
N ALA A 121 -2.89 -9.83 -1.24
CA ALA A 121 -2.49 -9.46 0.11
C ALA A 121 -2.24 -7.96 0.15
N LEU A 122 -2.83 -7.27 1.11
CA LEU A 122 -2.78 -5.81 1.26
C LEU A 122 -2.21 -5.44 2.61
N CYS A 123 -1.41 -4.37 2.63
CA CYS A 123 -0.98 -3.71 3.86
C CYS A 123 -1.12 -2.19 3.67
N PHE A 124 -1.94 -1.57 4.53
CA PHE A 124 -2.23 -0.14 4.51
C PHE A 124 -1.79 0.52 5.81
N MET A 125 -1.44 1.80 5.68
CA MET A 125 -1.31 2.75 6.78
C MET A 125 -2.15 3.99 6.49
N PHE A 126 -2.59 4.66 7.54
CA PHE A 126 -3.31 5.93 7.45
C PHE A 126 -2.51 7.00 8.18
N LYS A 127 -2.48 8.20 7.60
CA LYS A 127 -1.72 9.33 8.09
C LYS A 127 -2.03 9.68 9.55
N ASP A 128 -3.29 9.55 9.94
CA ASP A 128 -3.85 9.87 11.25
C ASP A 128 -3.94 8.68 12.21
N ASP A 129 -3.30 7.55 11.88
CA ASP A 129 -3.25 6.34 12.71
C ASP A 129 -1.83 5.74 12.68
N GLU A 130 -0.92 6.35 13.43
CA GLU A 130 0.52 6.02 13.44
C GLU A 130 0.86 4.72 14.19
N GLU A 131 -0.12 4.03 14.75
CA GLU A 131 0.11 2.83 15.55
C GLU A 131 -0.40 1.55 14.88
N LYS A 132 -1.10 1.65 13.74
CA LYS A 132 -1.76 0.48 13.14
C LYS A 132 -1.39 0.23 11.69
N LEU A 133 -1.10 -1.04 11.41
CA LEU A 133 -1.14 -1.60 10.07
C LEU A 133 -2.49 -2.28 9.84
N TYR A 134 -3.13 -1.94 8.74
CA TYR A 134 -4.36 -2.58 8.29
C TYR A 134 -4.01 -3.60 7.23
N VAL A 135 -4.19 -4.86 7.54
CA VAL A 135 -3.75 -5.97 6.69
C VAL A 135 -4.88 -6.93 6.38
N THR A 136 -4.88 -7.46 5.18
CA THR A 136 -5.81 -8.50 4.75
C THR A 136 -5.20 -9.35 3.65
N ARG A 137 -5.74 -10.57 3.49
CA ARG A 137 -5.39 -11.43 2.37
C ARG A 137 -6.60 -12.20 1.85
N ARG A 138 -6.56 -12.50 0.56
CA ARG A 138 -7.44 -13.46 -0.11
C ARG A 138 -6.59 -14.28 -1.07
N SER A 139 -6.38 -15.56 -0.80
CA SER A 139 -5.63 -16.52 -1.64
C SER A 139 -4.17 -16.15 -1.92
N ALA A 140 -3.62 -15.09 -1.31
CA ALA A 140 -2.21 -14.70 -1.40
C ALA A 140 -1.52 -14.91 -0.04
N PRO A 141 -0.22 -15.18 0.01
CA PRO A 141 0.50 -15.35 1.27
C PRO A 141 0.60 -14.03 2.04
N LEU A 142 0.39 -14.10 3.35
CA LEU A 142 0.64 -13.03 4.31
C LEU A 142 0.82 -13.67 5.68
N VAL A 143 1.88 -13.30 6.37
CA VAL A 143 2.26 -13.78 7.69
C VAL A 143 2.44 -12.61 8.65
N ILE A 144 2.13 -12.83 9.92
CA ILE A 144 2.34 -11.87 11.01
C ILE A 144 3.28 -12.50 12.02
N GLY A 145 4.38 -11.82 12.30
CA GLY A 145 5.35 -12.20 13.31
C GLY A 145 5.33 -11.24 14.50
N TYR A 146 5.42 -11.78 15.70
CA TYR A 146 5.47 -11.02 16.94
C TYR A 146 6.89 -11.08 17.52
N GLY A 147 7.59 -9.96 17.53
CA GLY A 147 8.84 -9.78 18.26
C GLY A 147 8.60 -9.39 19.73
N LYS A 148 9.68 -9.05 20.44
CA LYS A 148 9.58 -8.62 21.85
C LYS A 148 8.90 -7.27 22.02
N LYS A 149 9.10 -6.37 21.05
CA LYS A 149 8.55 -4.99 21.07
C LYS A 149 7.97 -4.57 19.74
N ASP A 150 8.08 -5.43 18.73
CA ASP A 150 7.75 -5.12 17.35
C ASP A 150 6.77 -6.14 16.79
N VAL A 151 5.98 -5.73 15.81
CA VAL A 151 5.12 -6.61 15.00
C VAL A 151 5.53 -6.48 13.55
N PHE A 152 5.71 -7.60 12.89
CA PHE A 152 6.12 -7.68 11.50
C PHE A 152 5.02 -8.29 10.65
N VAL A 153 4.80 -7.74 9.47
CA VAL A 153 3.92 -8.30 8.46
C VAL A 153 4.73 -8.55 7.19
N GLY A 154 4.69 -9.76 6.68
CA GLY A 154 5.46 -10.13 5.50
C GLY A 154 4.67 -11.03 4.55
N SER A 155 5.08 -11.08 3.29
CA SER A 155 4.56 -12.02 2.30
C SER A 155 5.20 -13.41 2.41
N ASP A 156 6.30 -13.54 3.15
CA ASP A 156 7.05 -14.78 3.33
C ASP A 156 7.63 -14.84 4.75
N LEU A 157 7.73 -16.07 5.31
CA LEU A 157 8.32 -16.31 6.63
C LEU A 157 9.80 -15.91 6.73
N SER A 158 10.54 -15.97 5.63
CA SER A 158 11.94 -15.57 5.60
C SER A 158 12.17 -14.09 5.93
N LEU A 159 11.16 -13.25 5.70
CA LEU A 159 11.18 -11.81 6.05
C LEU A 159 11.07 -11.56 7.56
N ILE A 160 10.64 -12.55 8.33
CA ILE A 160 10.41 -12.44 9.78
C ILE A 160 11.57 -13.09 10.57
N HIS A 161 12.34 -13.96 9.94
CA HIS A 161 13.53 -14.57 10.53
C HIS A 161 14.77 -13.66 10.36
N ILE A 162 14.70 -12.49 10.91
CA ILE A 162 15.87 -11.60 10.98
C ILE A 162 16.55 -11.73 12.34
#